data_7a6b461ba79ae2a96454277ec85eaeec
#
_entry.id   7a6b461ba79ae2a96454277ec85eaeec
#
_cell.length_a   1.000
_cell.length_b   1.000
_cell.length_c   1.000
_cell.angle_alpha   90.00
_cell.angle_beta   90.00
_cell.angle_gamma   90.00
#
_symmetry.space_group_name_H-M   'P 1'
#
loop_
_entity.id
_entity.type
_entity.pdbx_description
1 polymer ?
#
loop_
_entity_poly.entity_id
_entity_poly.type
_entity_poly.pdbx_seq_one_letter_code
_entity_poly.pdbx_strand_id
1 'polypeptide(L)'
;MIDLAISVRESPDAPEYAFRLVAEDGTPAAGTTLPAPEAALAAVEEFGEDIFFPRPGPPRLCTQQYGGPQVAVVSGTFHGRAVHSVFTRTDGCEIARWRAMAPLLGGNAT
;
A
#
# COMPACT_ATOMS: atom_id res chain seq x y z
N MET A 1 -11.53 -12.75 0.84
CA MET A 1 -10.36 -12.86 1.70
C MET A 1 -9.24 -11.98 1.20
N ILE A 2 -8.51 -11.33 2.10
CA ILE A 2 -7.37 -10.49 1.79
C ILE A 2 -6.16 -11.06 2.51
N ASP A 3 -5.06 -11.23 1.81
CA ASP A 3 -3.78 -11.68 2.39
C ASP A 3 -2.67 -10.91 1.66
N LEU A 4 -2.17 -9.85 2.30
CA LEU A 4 -1.18 -8.96 1.73
C LEU A 4 0.09 -8.95 2.57
N ALA A 5 1.23 -9.08 1.91
CA ALA A 5 2.53 -8.88 2.50
C ALA A 5 3.06 -7.50 2.07
N ILE A 6 3.50 -6.72 3.03
CA ILE A 6 3.96 -5.36 2.81
C ILE A 6 5.42 -5.25 3.24
N SER A 7 6.25 -4.69 2.37
CA SER A 7 7.66 -4.45 2.64
C SER A 7 7.91 -2.94 2.46
N VAL A 8 8.48 -2.29 3.47
CA VAL A 8 8.72 -0.84 3.45
C VAL A 8 10.18 -0.56 3.73
N ARG A 9 10.81 0.26 2.90
CA ARG A 9 12.15 0.79 3.12
C ARG A 9 12.09 2.31 3.08
N GLU A 10 12.73 2.96 4.04
CA GLU A 10 12.79 4.41 4.08
C GLU A 10 13.83 4.99 3.13
N SER A 11 14.82 4.19 2.76
CA SER A 11 15.83 4.51 1.75
C SER A 11 16.45 3.22 1.23
N PRO A 12 17.21 3.26 0.12
CA PRO A 12 17.86 2.05 -0.41
C PRO A 12 18.80 1.37 0.57
N ASP A 13 19.40 2.14 1.48
CA ASP A 13 20.34 1.61 2.48
C ASP A 13 19.68 1.31 3.83
N ALA A 14 18.39 1.60 3.99
CA ALA A 14 17.69 1.40 5.24
C ALA A 14 17.23 -0.05 5.41
N PRO A 15 17.04 -0.51 6.67
CA PRO A 15 16.43 -1.80 6.91
C PRO A 15 15.03 -1.90 6.33
N GLU A 16 14.66 -3.10 5.92
CA GLU A 16 13.30 -3.38 5.46
C GLU A 16 12.39 -3.68 6.63
N TYR A 17 11.24 -3.03 6.67
CA TYR A 17 10.17 -3.34 7.60
C TYR A 17 9.13 -4.20 6.88
N ALA A 18 8.76 -5.32 7.47
CA ALA A 18 7.78 -6.22 6.88
C ALA A 18 6.51 -6.25 7.74
N PHE A 19 5.38 -6.13 7.08
CA PHE A 19 4.07 -6.23 7.71
C PHE A 19 3.21 -7.21 6.93
N ARG A 20 2.13 -7.67 7.56
CA ARG A 20 1.15 -8.52 6.90
C ARG A 20 -0.25 -8.11 7.31
N LEU A 21 -1.15 -8.09 6.33
CA LEU A 21 -2.58 -7.89 6.55
C LEU A 21 -3.33 -9.13 6.06
N VAL A 22 -4.00 -9.79 6.98
CA VAL A 22 -4.90 -10.90 6.67
C VAL A 22 -6.29 -10.50 7.12
N ALA A 23 -7.28 -10.62 6.25
CA ALA A 23 -8.65 -10.26 6.57
C ALA A 23 -9.62 -11.29 6.02
N GLU A 24 -10.63 -11.61 6.80
CA GLU A 24 -11.74 -12.47 6.45
C GLU A 24 -13.04 -11.82 6.87
N ASP A 25 -14.04 -11.86 5.98
CA ASP A 25 -15.39 -11.34 6.24
C ASP A 25 -15.38 -9.87 6.75
N GLY A 26 -14.48 -9.06 6.20
CA GLY A 26 -14.40 -7.65 6.52
C GLY A 26 -13.74 -7.31 7.86
N THR A 27 -13.04 -8.28 8.48
CA THR A 27 -12.33 -8.04 9.73
C THR A 27 -10.90 -8.56 9.65
N PRO A 28 -9.93 -7.88 10.31
CA PRO A 28 -8.58 -8.39 10.40
C PRO A 28 -8.55 -9.75 11.10
N ALA A 29 -7.77 -10.68 10.55
CA ALA A 29 -7.64 -12.03 11.06
C ALA A 29 -6.27 -12.26 11.71
N ALA A 30 -6.08 -13.42 12.31
CA ALA A 30 -4.81 -13.82 12.88
C ALA A 30 -3.71 -13.83 11.82
N GLY A 31 -2.50 -13.43 12.18
CA GLY A 31 -1.37 -13.27 11.27
C GLY A 31 -1.14 -11.83 10.83
N THR A 32 -2.07 -10.93 11.09
CA THR A 32 -1.91 -9.51 10.82
C THR A 32 -0.90 -8.89 11.80
N THR A 33 0.08 -8.17 11.27
CA THR A 33 1.13 -7.55 12.07
C THR A 33 1.18 -6.03 11.95
N LEU A 34 0.26 -5.43 11.20
CA LEU A 34 0.19 -3.97 11.06
C LEU A 34 -0.19 -3.28 12.36
N PRO A 35 0.38 -2.08 12.63
CA PRO A 35 0.04 -1.34 13.85
C PRO A 35 -1.43 -0.88 13.92
N ALA A 36 -2.05 -0.59 12.78
CA ALA A 36 -3.45 -0.17 12.71
C ALA A 36 -4.20 -1.03 11.68
N PRO A 37 -4.48 -2.30 12.00
CA PRO A 37 -5.04 -3.22 11.02
C PRO A 37 -6.43 -2.83 10.52
N GLU A 38 -7.26 -2.26 11.37
CA GLU A 38 -8.61 -1.85 10.96
C GLU A 38 -8.58 -0.68 9.98
N ALA A 39 -7.70 0.31 10.23
CA ALA A 39 -7.52 1.42 9.31
C ALA A 39 -6.91 0.95 7.99
N ALA A 40 -5.97 0.02 8.03
CA ALA A 40 -5.37 -0.58 6.85
C ALA A 40 -6.42 -1.30 6.01
N LEU A 41 -7.27 -2.09 6.65
CA LEU A 41 -8.34 -2.80 5.95
C LEU A 41 -9.33 -1.83 5.31
N ALA A 42 -9.71 -0.77 6.02
CA ALA A 42 -10.59 0.26 5.48
C ALA A 42 -10.01 0.93 4.23
N ALA A 43 -8.72 1.27 4.26
CA ALA A 43 -8.03 1.86 3.12
C ALA A 43 -7.99 0.90 1.92
N VAL A 44 -7.68 -0.36 2.16
CA VAL A 44 -7.61 -1.39 1.11
C VAL A 44 -8.98 -1.61 0.49
N GLU A 45 -10.05 -1.70 1.29
CA GLU A 45 -11.40 -1.88 0.77
C GLU A 45 -11.88 -0.67 -0.03
N GLU A 46 -11.52 0.54 0.40
CA GLU A 46 -11.94 1.76 -0.28
C GLU A 46 -11.16 2.03 -1.56
N PHE A 47 -9.84 1.87 -1.54
CA PHE A 47 -8.96 2.29 -2.63
C PHE A 47 -8.29 1.13 -3.37
N GLY A 48 -8.33 -0.07 -2.82
CA GLY A 48 -7.50 -1.18 -3.31
C GLY A 48 -7.75 -1.54 -4.76
N GLU A 49 -8.99 -1.60 -5.19
CA GLU A 49 -9.29 -1.98 -6.57
C GLU A 49 -8.67 -1.00 -7.57
N ASP A 50 -8.77 0.29 -7.32
CA ASP A 50 -8.22 1.29 -8.23
C ASP A 50 -6.70 1.39 -8.16
N ILE A 51 -6.12 1.14 -7.00
CA ILE A 51 -4.68 1.26 -6.79
C ILE A 51 -3.93 0.00 -7.20
N PHE A 52 -4.44 -1.17 -6.83
CA PHE A 52 -3.79 -2.44 -7.17
C PHE A 52 -4.03 -2.86 -8.62
N PHE A 53 -5.15 -2.46 -9.19
CA PHE A 53 -5.56 -2.82 -10.55
C PHE A 53 -5.93 -1.57 -11.34
N PRO A 54 -4.95 -0.71 -11.64
CA PRO A 54 -5.25 0.54 -12.34
C PRO A 54 -5.79 0.26 -13.74
N ARG A 55 -6.82 1.02 -14.13
CA ARG A 55 -7.42 0.89 -15.44
C ARG A 55 -6.60 1.66 -16.47
N PRO A 56 -6.46 1.12 -17.70
CA PRO A 56 -5.83 1.89 -18.78
C PRO A 56 -6.64 3.16 -19.04
N GLY A 57 -5.92 4.25 -19.28
CA GLY A 57 -6.56 5.55 -19.53
C GLY A 57 -5.55 6.55 -20.04
N PRO A 58 -5.96 7.80 -20.27
CA PRO A 58 -5.03 8.82 -20.70
C PRO A 58 -3.94 9.06 -19.67
N PRO A 59 -2.75 9.52 -20.10
CA PRO A 59 -1.68 9.83 -19.16
C PRO A 59 -2.12 10.87 -18.14
N ARG A 60 -1.72 10.69 -16.89
CA ARG A 60 -1.96 11.67 -15.84
C ARG A 60 -0.86 12.69 -15.81
N LEU A 61 -1.27 13.94 -15.55
CA LEU A 61 -0.31 14.97 -15.21
C LEU A 61 0.00 14.84 -13.73
N CYS A 62 1.25 14.59 -13.43
CA CYS A 62 1.71 14.47 -12.05
C CYS A 62 2.63 15.63 -11.73
N THR A 63 2.48 16.23 -10.56
CA THR A 63 3.39 17.29 -10.13
C THR A 63 4.79 16.70 -9.93
N GLN A 64 5.82 17.51 -10.25
CA GLN A 64 7.21 17.12 -10.02
C GLN A 64 7.60 17.40 -8.57
N GLN A 65 6.93 16.71 -7.65
CA GLN A 65 7.15 16.89 -6.23
C GLN A 65 7.82 15.64 -5.69
N TYR A 66 9.02 15.81 -5.14
CA TYR A 66 9.74 14.68 -4.55
C TYR A 66 9.41 14.60 -3.06
N GLY A 67 8.84 13.48 -2.63
CA GLY A 67 8.44 13.27 -1.23
C GLY A 67 9.40 12.44 -0.40
N GLY A 68 10.47 11.94 -0.98
CA GLY A 68 11.47 11.16 -0.27
C GLY A 68 11.83 9.84 -0.97
N PRO A 69 12.85 9.13 -0.47
CA PRO A 69 13.34 7.90 -1.07
C PRO A 69 12.58 6.64 -0.63
N GLN A 70 11.49 6.79 0.11
CA GLN A 70 10.74 5.64 0.62
C GLN A 70 10.17 4.80 -0.51
N VAL A 71 10.24 3.49 -0.33
CA VAL A 71 9.68 2.51 -1.26
C VAL A 71 8.93 1.45 -0.46
N ALA A 72 7.73 1.10 -0.92
CA ALA A 72 6.97 0.01 -0.35
C ALA A 72 6.52 -0.94 -1.46
N VAL A 73 6.50 -2.23 -1.16
CA VAL A 73 6.00 -3.27 -2.07
C VAL A 73 4.89 -4.01 -1.37
N VAL A 74 3.75 -4.15 -2.05
CA VAL A 74 2.61 -4.91 -1.57
C VAL A 74 2.36 -6.07 -2.53
N SER A 75 2.34 -7.27 -1.99
CA SER A 75 2.09 -8.47 -2.78
C SER A 75 1.17 -9.42 -2.03
N GLY A 76 0.51 -10.30 -2.73
CA GLY A 76 -0.40 -11.28 -2.16
C GLY A 76 -1.69 -11.39 -2.95
N THR A 77 -2.83 -11.47 -2.24
CA THR A 77 -4.14 -11.58 -2.87
C THR A 77 -5.14 -10.59 -2.26
N PHE A 78 -5.99 -10.07 -3.11
CA PHE A 78 -7.08 -9.17 -2.74
C PHE A 78 -8.36 -9.72 -3.37
N HIS A 79 -9.24 -10.28 -2.53
CA HIS A 79 -10.48 -10.93 -2.96
C HIS A 79 -10.24 -11.95 -4.08
N GLY A 80 -9.22 -12.79 -3.91
CA GLY A 80 -8.87 -13.84 -4.86
C GLY A 80 -8.05 -13.41 -6.06
N ARG A 81 -7.72 -12.13 -6.19
CA ARG A 81 -6.91 -11.59 -7.29
C ARG A 81 -5.49 -11.36 -6.82
N ALA A 82 -4.52 -11.76 -7.63
CA ALA A 82 -3.11 -11.53 -7.32
C ALA A 82 -2.77 -10.05 -7.33
N VAL A 83 -2.03 -9.60 -6.31
CA VAL A 83 -1.58 -8.21 -6.16
C VAL A 83 -0.06 -8.17 -6.19
N HIS A 84 0.48 -7.24 -6.96
CA HIS A 84 1.88 -6.85 -6.88
C HIS A 84 1.96 -5.37 -7.23
N SER A 85 2.16 -4.52 -6.24
CA SER A 85 2.20 -3.08 -6.42
C SER A 85 3.41 -2.48 -5.71
N VAL A 86 4.04 -1.52 -6.37
CA VAL A 86 5.16 -0.77 -5.81
C VAL A 86 4.69 0.65 -5.53
N PHE A 87 4.99 1.15 -4.34
CA PHE A 87 4.63 2.49 -3.90
C PHE A 87 5.91 3.29 -3.68
N THR A 88 5.94 4.49 -4.21
CA THR A 88 7.06 5.42 -4.05
C THR A 88 6.55 6.79 -3.65
N ARG A 89 7.45 7.74 -3.49
CA ARG A 89 7.11 9.14 -3.23
C ARG A 89 7.90 10.06 -4.15
N THR A 90 8.08 9.65 -5.40
CA THR A 90 8.94 10.34 -6.35
C THR A 90 8.24 11.45 -7.14
N ASP A 91 6.91 11.49 -7.10
CA ASP A 91 6.12 12.55 -7.72
C ASP A 91 4.77 12.71 -7.01
N GLY A 92 3.98 13.70 -7.42
CA GLY A 92 2.70 13.98 -6.77
C GLY A 92 1.68 12.87 -6.89
N CYS A 93 1.65 12.14 -8.01
CA CYS A 93 0.74 10.99 -8.17
C CYS A 93 1.13 9.86 -7.24
N GLU A 94 2.40 9.56 -7.12
CA GLU A 94 2.90 8.51 -6.25
C GLU A 94 2.71 8.87 -4.77
N ILE A 95 2.91 10.12 -4.40
CA ILE A 95 2.65 10.61 -3.05
C ILE A 95 1.16 10.42 -2.69
N ALA A 96 0.26 10.72 -3.62
CA ALA A 96 -1.18 10.53 -3.39
C ALA A 96 -1.54 9.07 -3.18
N ARG A 97 -0.94 8.16 -3.95
CA ARG A 97 -1.13 6.72 -3.75
C ARG A 97 -0.62 6.27 -2.39
N TRP A 98 0.55 6.75 -1.98
CA TRP A 98 1.11 6.44 -0.68
C TRP A 98 0.18 6.88 0.45
N ARG A 99 -0.33 8.11 0.37
CA ARG A 99 -1.25 8.65 1.37
C ARG A 99 -2.54 7.85 1.48
N ALA A 100 -3.09 7.44 0.34
CA ALA A 100 -4.31 6.64 0.33
C ALA A 100 -4.12 5.31 1.05
N MET A 101 -2.94 4.71 0.95
CA MET A 101 -2.62 3.43 1.55
C MET A 101 -1.75 3.55 2.81
N ALA A 102 -1.66 4.74 3.40
CA ALA A 102 -0.78 4.98 4.55
C ALA A 102 -0.94 3.97 5.69
N PRO A 103 -2.15 3.61 6.13
CA PRO A 103 -2.28 2.62 7.21
C PRO A 103 -1.76 1.24 6.82
N LEU A 104 -1.87 0.86 5.55
CA LEU A 104 -1.34 -0.41 5.06
C LEU A 104 0.19 -0.38 5.02
N LEU A 105 0.78 0.79 4.79
CA LEU A 105 2.23 0.97 4.70
C LEU A 105 2.86 1.29 6.08
N GLY A 106 2.21 0.91 7.16
CA GLY A 106 2.72 1.10 8.51
C GLY A 106 2.40 2.45 9.15
N GLY A 107 1.56 3.26 8.51
CA GLY A 107 1.14 4.56 9.07
C GLY A 107 2.19 5.66 8.95
N ASN A 108 3.26 5.48 8.20
CA ASN A 108 4.38 6.42 8.08
C ASN A 108 4.26 7.35 6.87
N ALA A 109 3.08 7.69 6.46
CA ALA A 109 2.87 8.50 5.27
C ALA A 109 2.64 9.97 5.64
N THR A 110 3.60 10.60 6.13
CA THR A 110 3.54 12.03 6.37
C THR A 110 4.30 12.81 5.32
#